data_b5f62cd0c60f0a4cb3f1adb95546de25
#
_entry.id   b5f62cd0c60f0a4cb3f1adb95546de25
#
_cell.length_a   1.000
_cell.length_b   1.000
_cell.length_c   1.000
_cell.angle_alpha   90.00
_cell.angle_beta   90.00
_cell.angle_gamma   90.00
#
_symmetry.space_group_name_H-M   'P 1'
#
loop_
_entity.id
_entity.type
_entity.pdbx_description
1 polymer ?
#
loop_
_entity_poly.entity_id
_entity_poly.type
_entity_poly.pdbx_seq_one_letter_code
_entity_poly.pdbx_strand_id
1 'polypeptide(L)'
;MKFSLILTLFLVLMVGCESSEKKTKSKSDNIRKVQNFHGKSNIKLTQTILDSILPGDIVLRRGDGPLSFHLSNTTKEVFTHCGIIVKENQQLKVIHSLGGQVSKQEIDGVQLSSLTHFVNYASDSLLYICRPIFVDSANYKVAKEAYKYLEKKIPFDHRFSMLSKDKFYCSELLYYVFKNINNQKNIFTIKKKHRAYMLLFSTFFNTNNFTKIYAIQPKIKY
;
A
#
# COMPACT_ATOMS: atom_id res chain seq x y z
N MET A 1 14.27 59.60 -66.75
CA MET A 1 13.84 58.80 -65.60
C MET A 1 14.64 57.51 -65.60
N LYS A 2 15.71 57.46 -64.79
CA LYS A 2 16.55 56.26 -64.65
C LYS A 2 16.63 55.93 -63.17
N PHE A 3 16.01 54.79 -62.76
CA PHE A 3 16.13 54.25 -61.41
C PHE A 3 17.43 53.42 -61.36
N SER A 4 18.34 53.83 -60.46
CA SER A 4 19.57 53.10 -60.17
C SER A 4 19.25 52.17 -58.97
N LEU A 5 19.47 50.90 -59.21
CA LEU A 5 19.28 49.83 -58.19
C LEU A 5 20.64 49.63 -57.47
N ILE A 6 20.75 50.05 -56.24
CA ILE A 6 21.94 49.80 -55.41
C ILE A 6 21.68 48.46 -54.63
N LEU A 7 22.48 47.47 -55.02
CA LEU A 7 22.52 46.15 -54.41
C LEU A 7 23.49 46.20 -53.26
N THR A 8 22.98 46.26 -52.01
CA THR A 8 23.78 46.17 -50.81
C THR A 8 23.91 44.72 -50.39
N LEU A 9 25.11 44.22 -50.52
CA LEU A 9 25.51 42.86 -50.09
C LEU A 9 25.66 42.81 -48.55
N PHE A 10 24.74 42.18 -47.85
CA PHE A 10 24.86 41.91 -46.43
C PHE A 10 25.64 40.61 -46.22
N LEU A 11 26.87 40.73 -45.77
CA LEU A 11 27.71 39.63 -45.34
C LEU A 11 27.32 39.24 -43.91
N VAL A 12 26.51 38.15 -43.73
CA VAL A 12 26.19 37.61 -42.43
C VAL A 12 27.32 36.69 -41.97
N LEU A 13 28.09 37.17 -41.01
CA LEU A 13 29.06 36.37 -40.28
C LEU A 13 28.29 35.41 -39.34
N MET A 14 28.23 34.14 -39.69
CA MET A 14 27.76 33.05 -38.82
C MET A 14 28.83 32.83 -37.76
N VAL A 15 28.65 33.44 -36.59
CA VAL A 15 29.35 33.05 -35.37
C VAL A 15 28.67 31.78 -34.85
N GLY A 16 29.32 30.65 -35.01
CA GLY A 16 28.90 29.38 -34.42
C GLY A 16 29.02 29.48 -32.91
N CYS A 17 27.87 29.56 -32.24
CA CYS A 17 27.78 29.38 -30.82
C CYS A 17 27.69 27.88 -30.54
N GLU A 18 28.81 27.24 -30.20
CA GLU A 18 28.81 25.89 -29.61
C GLU A 18 28.11 25.98 -28.26
N SER A 19 26.82 25.66 -28.23
CA SER A 19 26.12 25.44 -27.00
C SER A 19 26.55 24.09 -26.40
N SER A 20 27.40 24.17 -25.39
CA SER A 20 27.70 23.08 -24.49
C SER A 20 26.37 22.56 -23.87
N GLU A 21 25.78 21.53 -24.47
CA GLU A 21 24.73 20.77 -23.86
C GLU A 21 25.25 20.09 -22.58
N LYS A 22 25.15 20.80 -21.45
CA LYS A 22 25.12 20.14 -20.15
C LYS A 22 23.92 19.21 -20.15
N LYS A 23 24.13 17.91 -20.39
CA LYS A 23 23.18 16.86 -20.15
C LYS A 23 22.73 16.94 -18.69
N THR A 24 21.67 17.67 -18.43
CA THR A 24 20.88 17.55 -17.22
C THR A 24 20.31 16.14 -17.25
N LYS A 25 20.99 15.21 -16.55
CA LYS A 25 20.42 13.90 -16.26
C LYS A 25 19.08 14.13 -15.61
N SER A 26 18.04 13.88 -16.36
CA SER A 26 16.68 14.23 -16.01
C SER A 26 16.24 13.46 -14.77
N LYS A 27 15.49 14.14 -13.92
CA LYS A 27 14.77 13.54 -12.79
C LYS A 27 13.93 12.31 -13.20
N SER A 28 13.64 12.15 -14.50
CA SER A 28 12.89 11.02 -15.06
C SER A 28 13.64 9.69 -14.97
N ASP A 29 14.98 9.68 -15.02
CA ASP A 29 15.76 8.44 -14.95
C ASP A 29 15.77 7.84 -13.54
N ASN A 30 15.64 8.69 -12.52
CA ASN A 30 15.49 8.23 -11.14
C ASN A 30 14.07 7.65 -10.86
N ILE A 31 13.05 8.18 -11.54
CA ILE A 31 11.67 7.66 -11.43
C ILE A 31 11.55 6.30 -12.12
N ARG A 32 12.18 6.11 -13.28
CA ARG A 32 12.19 4.82 -13.99
C ARG A 32 12.91 3.70 -13.22
N LYS A 33 14.00 4.01 -12.49
CA LYS A 33 14.68 3.02 -11.65
C LYS A 33 13.84 2.55 -10.46
N VAL A 34 12.88 3.34 -9.99
CA VAL A 34 11.97 2.97 -8.90
C VAL A 34 10.87 1.99 -9.36
N GLN A 35 10.56 1.93 -10.65
CA GLN A 35 9.51 1.05 -11.19
C GLN A 35 9.92 -0.43 -11.30
N ASN A 36 11.19 -0.79 -11.10
CA ASN A 36 11.66 -2.17 -11.19
C ASN A 36 11.79 -2.89 -9.83
N PHE A 37 11.24 -2.34 -8.75
CA PHE A 37 11.20 -2.99 -7.43
C PHE A 37 10.06 -4.02 -7.35
N HIS A 38 10.09 -5.03 -8.20
CA HIS A 38 9.25 -6.21 -8.02
C HIS A 38 10.08 -7.38 -7.49
N GLY A 39 10.71 -7.17 -6.35
CA GLY A 39 11.33 -8.25 -5.61
C GLY A 39 10.23 -9.18 -5.10
N LYS A 40 10.08 -10.37 -5.71
CA LYS A 40 9.23 -11.40 -5.13
C LYS A 40 9.80 -11.77 -3.76
N SER A 41 8.94 -11.79 -2.74
CA SER A 41 9.30 -12.29 -1.42
C SER A 41 9.74 -13.75 -1.50
N ASN A 42 10.76 -14.11 -0.72
CA ASN A 42 11.18 -15.50 -0.53
C ASN A 42 10.45 -16.18 0.64
N ILE A 43 9.39 -15.57 1.18
CA ILE A 43 8.62 -16.12 2.29
C ILE A 43 7.89 -17.37 1.84
N LYS A 44 8.16 -18.48 2.54
CA LYS A 44 7.41 -19.72 2.41
C LYS A 44 6.71 -19.99 3.73
N LEU A 45 5.40 -19.91 3.73
CA LEU A 45 4.60 -20.33 4.89
C LEU A 45 4.57 -21.86 4.90
N THR A 46 5.06 -22.46 6.00
CA THR A 46 4.98 -23.92 6.21
C THR A 46 3.53 -24.35 6.45
N GLN A 47 3.24 -25.63 6.27
CA GLN A 47 1.89 -26.16 6.54
C GLN A 47 1.47 -25.88 7.97
N THR A 48 2.36 -26.05 8.94
CA THR A 48 2.10 -25.73 10.36
C THR A 48 1.66 -24.28 10.57
N ILE A 49 2.27 -23.32 9.86
CA ILE A 49 1.86 -21.92 9.92
C ILE A 49 0.50 -21.75 9.25
N LEU A 50 0.28 -22.35 8.08
CA LEU A 50 -0.99 -22.27 7.37
C LEU A 50 -2.16 -22.82 8.22
N ASP A 51 -1.92 -23.92 8.94
CA ASP A 51 -2.92 -24.56 9.82
C ASP A 51 -3.23 -23.71 11.06
N SER A 52 -2.31 -22.86 11.50
CA SER A 52 -2.53 -21.94 12.62
C SER A 52 -3.32 -20.67 12.26
N ILE A 53 -3.42 -20.37 10.96
CA ILE A 53 -4.13 -19.19 10.46
C ILE A 53 -5.64 -19.46 10.40
N LEU A 54 -6.41 -18.52 10.94
CA LEU A 54 -7.86 -18.57 10.90
C LEU A 54 -8.47 -17.42 10.08
N PRO A 55 -9.66 -17.63 9.47
CA PRO A 55 -10.41 -16.52 8.88
C PRO A 55 -10.64 -15.41 9.91
N GLY A 56 -10.40 -14.15 9.52
CA GLY A 56 -10.47 -13.00 10.41
C GLY A 56 -9.12 -12.59 11.01
N ASP A 57 -8.07 -13.38 10.83
CA ASP A 57 -6.72 -12.93 11.15
C ASP A 57 -6.31 -11.77 10.24
N ILE A 58 -5.48 -10.88 10.77
CA ILE A 58 -4.97 -9.72 10.07
C ILE A 58 -3.58 -10.03 9.56
N VAL A 59 -3.32 -9.69 8.30
CA VAL A 59 -2.01 -9.82 7.69
C VAL A 59 -1.45 -8.45 7.31
N LEU A 60 -0.20 -8.20 7.72
CA LEU A 60 0.56 -6.99 7.38
C LEU A 60 1.76 -7.38 6.53
N ARG A 61 2.09 -6.54 5.56
CA ARG A 61 3.33 -6.66 4.77
C ARG A 61 3.94 -5.28 4.52
N ARG A 62 5.21 -5.25 4.25
CA ARG A 62 5.81 -4.09 3.59
C ARG A 62 5.51 -4.22 2.09
N GLY A 63 4.87 -3.22 1.50
CA GLY A 63 4.71 -3.14 0.06
C GLY A 63 6.00 -2.66 -0.60
N ASP A 64 6.15 -2.95 -1.87
CA ASP A 64 7.17 -2.40 -2.75
C ASP A 64 6.59 -1.19 -3.52
N GLY A 65 7.43 -0.27 -3.88
CA GLY A 65 7.04 0.87 -4.70
C GLY A 65 6.97 2.22 -3.97
N PRO A 66 6.79 3.30 -4.75
CA PRO A 66 6.94 4.68 -4.26
C PRO A 66 6.00 5.04 -3.12
N LEU A 67 4.75 4.57 -3.18
CA LEU A 67 3.75 4.83 -2.15
C LEU A 67 4.15 4.18 -0.81
N SER A 68 4.56 2.92 -0.83
CA SER A 68 5.01 2.21 0.38
C SER A 68 6.24 2.88 0.99
N PHE A 69 7.19 3.29 0.17
CA PHE A 69 8.35 4.05 0.62
C PHE A 69 7.95 5.38 1.25
N HIS A 70 7.05 6.13 0.61
CA HIS A 70 6.54 7.38 1.15
C HIS A 70 5.80 7.19 2.48
N LEU A 71 4.93 6.19 2.58
CA LEU A 71 4.22 5.86 3.80
C LEU A 71 5.18 5.51 4.94
N SER A 72 6.14 4.60 4.71
CA SER A 72 7.14 4.21 5.70
C SER A 72 7.96 5.41 6.19
N ASN A 73 8.40 6.29 5.31
CA ASN A 73 9.16 7.49 5.67
C ASN A 73 8.31 8.51 6.46
N THR A 74 7.02 8.59 6.15
CA THR A 74 6.10 9.56 6.77
C THR A 74 5.63 9.10 8.14
N THR A 75 5.28 7.81 8.26
CA THR A 75 4.74 7.23 9.49
C THR A 75 5.84 6.69 10.41
N LYS A 76 7.01 6.36 9.86
CA LYS A 76 8.10 5.61 10.48
C LYS A 76 7.72 4.16 10.78
N GLU A 77 6.70 3.66 10.11
CA GLU A 77 6.23 2.30 10.25
C GLU A 77 6.97 1.34 9.31
N VAL A 78 7.18 0.12 9.78
CA VAL A 78 7.85 -0.94 9.01
C VAL A 78 6.91 -1.51 7.96
N PHE A 79 5.66 -1.73 8.34
CA PHE A 79 4.61 -2.24 7.46
C PHE A 79 3.87 -1.08 6.78
N THR A 80 3.42 -1.31 5.55
CA THR A 80 2.78 -0.27 4.73
C THR A 80 1.50 -0.76 4.05
N HIS A 81 1.16 -2.04 4.21
CA HIS A 81 -0.03 -2.63 3.64
C HIS A 81 -0.60 -3.71 4.54
N CYS A 82 -1.93 -3.84 4.55
CA CYS A 82 -2.63 -4.81 5.38
C CYS A 82 -3.86 -5.38 4.67
N GLY A 83 -4.34 -6.50 5.21
CA GLY A 83 -5.59 -7.12 4.78
C GLY A 83 -6.14 -8.06 5.85
N ILE A 84 -7.31 -8.60 5.58
CA ILE A 84 -8.03 -9.53 6.43
C ILE A 84 -8.01 -10.89 5.76
N ILE A 85 -7.51 -11.90 6.46
CA ILE A 85 -7.48 -13.27 5.95
C ILE A 85 -8.90 -13.84 6.01
N VAL A 86 -9.30 -14.49 4.93
CA VAL A 86 -10.58 -15.19 4.80
C VAL A 86 -10.35 -16.57 4.21
N LYS A 87 -11.36 -17.43 4.25
CA LYS A 87 -11.30 -18.77 3.66
C LYS A 87 -12.41 -18.94 2.64
N GLU A 88 -12.04 -19.30 1.42
CA GLU A 88 -12.96 -19.56 0.32
C GLU A 88 -12.53 -20.81 -0.42
N ASN A 89 -13.43 -21.77 -0.61
CA ASN A 89 -13.14 -23.06 -1.26
C ASN A 89 -11.89 -23.76 -0.66
N GLN A 90 -11.82 -23.80 0.69
CA GLN A 90 -10.71 -24.34 1.47
C GLN A 90 -9.35 -23.61 1.27
N GLN A 91 -9.32 -22.52 0.53
CA GLN A 91 -8.12 -21.74 0.30
C GLN A 91 -8.09 -20.47 1.15
N LEU A 92 -6.93 -20.16 1.73
CA LEU A 92 -6.72 -18.89 2.42
C LEU A 92 -6.53 -17.77 1.38
N LYS A 93 -7.35 -16.74 1.54
CA LYS A 93 -7.35 -15.52 0.71
C LYS A 93 -7.27 -14.29 1.61
N VAL A 94 -7.04 -13.13 1.03
CA VAL A 94 -6.93 -11.85 1.73
C VAL A 94 -7.86 -10.85 1.08
N ILE A 95 -8.75 -10.27 1.88
CA ILE A 95 -9.52 -9.09 1.50
C ILE A 95 -8.71 -7.86 1.91
N HIS A 96 -8.38 -7.01 0.96
CA HIS A 96 -7.61 -5.80 1.17
C HIS A 96 -8.05 -4.69 0.21
N SER A 97 -7.75 -3.43 0.52
CA SER A 97 -7.96 -2.31 -0.39
C SER A 97 -6.64 -1.88 -1.00
N LEU A 98 -6.56 -1.82 -2.33
CA LEU A 98 -5.34 -1.49 -3.08
C LEU A 98 -5.69 -0.57 -4.24
N GLY A 99 -4.83 0.43 -4.50
CA GLY A 99 -5.00 1.34 -5.64
C GLY A 99 -4.77 0.63 -6.97
N GLY A 100 -5.56 0.94 -7.99
CA GLY A 100 -5.53 0.28 -9.30
C GLY A 100 -4.17 0.33 -10.00
N GLN A 101 -3.39 1.39 -9.78
CA GLN A 101 -2.04 1.54 -10.36
C GLN A 101 -1.03 0.49 -9.89
N VAL A 102 -1.28 -0.16 -8.74
CA VAL A 102 -0.40 -1.20 -8.17
C VAL A 102 -1.10 -2.56 -8.09
N SER A 103 -2.39 -2.62 -8.42
CA SER A 103 -3.16 -3.86 -8.51
C SER A 103 -2.91 -4.53 -9.86
N LYS A 104 -2.41 -5.77 -9.86
CA LYS A 104 -2.30 -6.56 -11.09
C LYS A 104 -3.65 -7.01 -11.67
N GLN A 105 -4.71 -6.91 -10.87
CA GLN A 105 -6.08 -7.21 -11.28
C GLN A 105 -6.79 -5.98 -11.85
N GLU A 106 -6.06 -4.85 -11.94
CA GLU A 106 -6.60 -3.56 -12.38
C GLU A 106 -7.82 -3.06 -11.56
N ILE A 107 -8.00 -3.65 -10.37
CA ILE A 107 -9.07 -3.26 -9.44
C ILE A 107 -8.57 -2.12 -8.57
N ASP A 108 -9.31 -1.02 -8.57
CA ASP A 108 -9.04 0.15 -7.71
C ASP A 108 -9.98 0.13 -6.50
N GLY A 109 -9.56 -0.51 -5.42
CA GLY A 109 -10.38 -0.62 -4.21
C GLY A 109 -10.28 -1.94 -3.47
N VAL A 110 -11.38 -2.28 -2.80
CA VAL A 110 -11.47 -3.52 -2.03
C VAL A 110 -11.55 -4.71 -2.96
N GLN A 111 -10.61 -5.64 -2.77
CA GLN A 111 -10.40 -6.79 -3.65
C GLN A 111 -9.98 -8.03 -2.87
N LEU A 112 -10.08 -9.18 -3.51
CA LEU A 112 -9.71 -10.49 -2.99
C LEU A 112 -8.47 -11.02 -3.72
N SER A 113 -7.45 -11.40 -2.96
CA SER A 113 -6.23 -12.05 -3.47
C SER A 113 -5.98 -13.37 -2.74
N SER A 114 -5.27 -14.32 -3.36
CA SER A 114 -4.78 -15.48 -2.59
C SER A 114 -3.76 -15.03 -1.53
N LEU A 115 -3.70 -15.73 -0.39
CA LEU A 115 -2.70 -15.44 0.64
C LEU A 115 -1.27 -15.53 0.06
N THR A 116 -1.00 -16.53 -0.77
CA THR A 116 0.29 -16.68 -1.46
C THR A 116 0.61 -15.47 -2.32
N HIS A 117 -0.35 -14.96 -3.09
CA HIS A 117 -0.15 -13.74 -3.87
C HIS A 117 0.18 -12.55 -2.97
N PHE A 118 -0.60 -12.34 -1.90
CA PHE A 118 -0.36 -11.25 -0.96
C PHE A 118 1.04 -11.33 -0.35
N VAL A 119 1.48 -12.52 0.08
CA VAL A 119 2.80 -12.76 0.69
C VAL A 119 3.94 -12.55 -0.30
N ASN A 120 3.78 -12.94 -1.57
CA ASN A 120 4.80 -12.78 -2.62
C ASN A 120 5.17 -11.31 -2.89
N TYR A 121 4.32 -10.38 -2.49
CA TYR A 121 4.58 -8.93 -2.60
C TYR A 121 5.05 -8.30 -1.28
N ALA A 122 5.49 -9.10 -0.31
CA ALA A 122 6.10 -8.60 0.92
C ALA A 122 7.56 -8.20 0.67
N SER A 123 7.82 -6.92 0.46
CA SER A 123 9.16 -6.37 0.31
C SER A 123 9.99 -6.65 1.57
N ASP A 124 11.31 -6.83 1.38
CA ASP A 124 12.26 -7.16 2.45
C ASP A 124 11.87 -8.41 3.26
N SER A 125 11.00 -9.26 2.69
CA SER A 125 10.42 -10.42 3.37
C SER A 125 9.73 -10.07 4.71
N LEU A 126 9.17 -8.86 4.83
CA LEU A 126 8.50 -8.41 6.04
C LEU A 126 7.03 -8.80 6.02
N LEU A 127 6.68 -9.69 6.94
CA LEU A 127 5.32 -10.22 7.11
C LEU A 127 4.98 -10.34 8.60
N TYR A 128 3.76 -9.96 8.95
CA TYR A 128 3.22 -10.12 10.29
C TYR A 128 1.77 -10.59 10.21
N ILE A 129 1.41 -11.62 10.98
CA ILE A 129 0.05 -12.12 11.06
C ILE A 129 -0.36 -12.10 12.54
N CYS A 130 -1.52 -11.50 12.82
CA CYS A 130 -2.06 -11.44 14.16
C CYS A 130 -3.56 -11.70 14.19
N ARG A 131 -4.04 -12.13 15.35
CA ARG A 131 -5.44 -12.46 15.63
C ARG A 131 -6.05 -11.47 16.59
N PRO A 132 -7.21 -10.86 16.26
CA PRO A 132 -7.95 -10.03 17.20
C PRO A 132 -8.50 -10.88 18.35
N ILE A 133 -8.34 -10.43 19.61
CA ILE A 133 -8.77 -11.13 20.82
C ILE A 133 -9.75 -10.33 21.70
N PHE A 134 -10.14 -9.15 21.26
CA PHE A 134 -10.96 -8.22 22.05
C PHE A 134 -12.46 -8.54 22.07
N VAL A 135 -12.91 -9.54 21.33
CA VAL A 135 -14.31 -9.99 21.28
C VAL A 135 -14.37 -11.49 21.08
N ASP A 136 -15.26 -12.17 21.78
CA ASP A 136 -15.57 -13.57 21.53
C ASP A 136 -16.01 -13.79 20.09
N SER A 137 -15.45 -14.81 19.45
CA SER A 137 -15.68 -15.10 18.03
C SER A 137 -15.27 -13.94 17.09
N ALA A 138 -14.34 -13.07 17.52
CA ALA A 138 -13.89 -11.91 16.75
C ALA A 138 -13.49 -12.29 15.32
N ASN A 139 -12.75 -13.37 15.16
CA ASN A 139 -12.28 -13.84 13.87
C ASN A 139 -13.43 -14.05 12.86
N TYR A 140 -14.45 -14.78 13.24
CA TYR A 140 -15.60 -15.02 12.37
C TYR A 140 -16.32 -13.73 12.00
N LYS A 141 -16.53 -12.85 12.99
CA LYS A 141 -17.19 -11.55 12.78
C LYS A 141 -16.37 -10.64 11.87
N VAL A 142 -15.04 -10.62 12.04
CA VAL A 142 -14.12 -9.84 11.19
C VAL A 142 -14.19 -10.32 9.74
N ALA A 143 -14.07 -11.62 9.50
CA ALA A 143 -14.13 -12.19 8.15
C ALA A 143 -15.49 -11.89 7.48
N LYS A 144 -16.60 -12.12 8.20
CA LYS A 144 -17.96 -11.85 7.70
C LYS A 144 -18.17 -10.38 7.35
N GLU A 145 -17.69 -9.46 8.18
CA GLU A 145 -17.83 -8.03 7.92
C GLU A 145 -16.96 -7.58 6.73
N ALA A 146 -15.75 -8.16 6.59
CA ALA A 146 -14.88 -7.86 5.45
C ALA A 146 -15.52 -8.22 4.10
N TYR A 147 -16.23 -9.34 4.03
CA TYR A 147 -16.95 -9.73 2.80
C TYR A 147 -18.01 -8.70 2.38
N LYS A 148 -18.69 -8.05 3.32
CA LYS A 148 -19.68 -7.01 2.97
C LYS A 148 -19.05 -5.84 2.22
N TYR A 149 -17.80 -5.48 2.55
CA TYR A 149 -17.07 -4.41 1.84
C TYR A 149 -16.54 -4.89 0.49
N LEU A 150 -16.14 -6.16 0.38
CA LEU A 150 -15.76 -6.77 -0.90
C LEU A 150 -16.95 -6.77 -1.87
N GLU A 151 -18.13 -7.22 -1.41
CA GLU A 151 -19.37 -7.25 -2.21
C GLU A 151 -19.80 -5.86 -2.68
N LYS A 152 -19.61 -4.84 -1.83
CA LYS A 152 -19.89 -3.44 -2.17
C LYS A 152 -18.89 -2.83 -3.14
N LYS A 153 -17.79 -3.51 -3.45
CA LYS A 153 -16.73 -3.03 -4.36
C LYS A 153 -16.26 -1.62 -4.01
N ILE A 154 -16.01 -1.36 -2.69
CA ILE A 154 -15.64 -0.04 -2.21
C ILE A 154 -14.35 0.43 -2.91
N PRO A 155 -14.34 1.63 -3.55
CA PRO A 155 -13.18 2.17 -4.24
C PRO A 155 -12.02 2.49 -3.29
N PHE A 156 -10.80 2.64 -3.83
CA PHE A 156 -9.64 3.05 -3.06
C PHE A 156 -9.68 4.56 -2.73
N ASP A 157 -9.35 4.92 -1.50
CA ASP A 157 -9.18 6.33 -1.11
C ASP A 157 -7.75 6.82 -1.42
N HIS A 158 -7.58 7.43 -2.58
CA HIS A 158 -6.30 8.03 -3.02
C HIS A 158 -5.92 9.28 -2.22
N ARG A 159 -6.82 9.82 -1.38
CA ARG A 159 -6.55 11.01 -0.56
C ARG A 159 -6.08 10.66 0.84
N PHE A 160 -6.20 9.40 1.26
CA PHE A 160 -5.86 8.94 2.62
C PHE A 160 -6.51 9.82 3.71
N SER A 161 -7.78 10.17 3.53
CA SER A 161 -8.38 11.24 4.35
C SER A 161 -9.19 10.74 5.54
N MET A 162 -9.67 9.52 5.56
CA MET A 162 -10.66 8.97 6.52
C MET A 162 -11.94 9.81 6.67
N LEU A 163 -12.15 10.81 5.81
CA LEU A 163 -13.33 11.67 5.84
C LEU A 163 -14.43 11.13 4.94
N SER A 164 -14.09 10.34 3.94
CA SER A 164 -15.04 9.66 3.06
C SER A 164 -15.46 8.33 3.71
N LYS A 165 -16.75 8.00 3.62
CA LYS A 165 -17.27 6.71 4.09
C LYS A 165 -17.49 5.71 2.94
N ASP A 166 -17.19 6.13 1.74
CA ASP A 166 -17.46 5.44 0.46
C ASP A 166 -16.18 5.00 -0.26
N LYS A 167 -15.00 5.29 0.30
CA LYS A 167 -13.69 4.93 -0.23
C LYS A 167 -12.76 4.55 0.91
N PHE A 168 -11.94 3.51 0.73
CA PHE A 168 -11.05 3.06 1.78
C PHE A 168 -9.64 2.81 1.24
N TYR A 169 -8.62 3.30 1.94
CA TYR A 169 -7.28 2.76 1.82
C TYR A 169 -7.11 1.53 2.74
N CYS A 170 -6.00 0.82 2.67
CA CYS A 170 -5.87 -0.52 3.26
C CYS A 170 -6.21 -0.60 4.77
N SER A 171 -5.62 0.25 5.61
CA SER A 171 -5.90 0.18 7.06
C SER A 171 -7.24 0.82 7.44
N GLU A 172 -7.81 1.68 6.59
CA GLU A 172 -9.14 2.22 6.77
C GLU A 172 -10.23 1.16 6.61
N LEU A 173 -10.05 0.21 5.67
CA LEU A 173 -10.93 -0.96 5.58
C LEU A 173 -11.00 -1.71 6.91
N LEU A 174 -9.85 -1.97 7.56
CA LEU A 174 -9.81 -2.63 8.85
C LEU A 174 -10.52 -1.82 9.93
N TYR A 175 -10.32 -0.50 9.94
CA TYR A 175 -10.99 0.41 10.87
C TYR A 175 -12.51 0.26 10.80
N TYR A 176 -13.09 0.29 9.60
CA TYR A 176 -14.54 0.17 9.44
C TYR A 176 -15.05 -1.23 9.77
N VAL A 177 -14.31 -2.27 9.42
CA VAL A 177 -14.64 -3.64 9.81
C VAL A 177 -14.73 -3.75 11.33
N PHE A 178 -13.69 -3.30 12.05
CA PHE A 178 -13.68 -3.40 13.51
C PHE A 178 -14.69 -2.49 14.19
N LYS A 179 -14.91 -1.29 13.65
CA LYS A 179 -15.93 -0.37 14.13
C LYS A 179 -17.33 -0.99 14.11
N ASN A 180 -17.65 -1.74 13.04
CA ASN A 180 -18.97 -2.33 12.88
C ASN A 180 -19.19 -3.56 13.78
N ILE A 181 -18.14 -4.32 14.09
CA ILE A 181 -18.30 -5.54 14.89
C ILE A 181 -18.31 -5.30 16.39
N ASN A 182 -17.74 -4.19 16.86
CA ASN A 182 -17.49 -4.02 18.28
C ASN A 182 -17.76 -2.63 18.83
N ASN A 183 -18.17 -1.64 18.04
CA ASN A 183 -18.23 -0.23 18.45
C ASN A 183 -16.93 0.30 19.10
N GLN A 184 -15.83 -0.47 19.05
CA GLN A 184 -14.56 -0.09 19.65
C GLN A 184 -13.82 0.86 18.73
N LYS A 185 -14.13 2.11 18.88
CA LYS A 185 -13.51 3.22 18.15
C LYS A 185 -12.02 3.40 18.48
N ASN A 186 -11.54 2.86 19.61
CA ASN A 186 -10.29 3.30 20.25
C ASN A 186 -9.14 2.30 20.20
N ILE A 187 -9.25 1.20 19.44
CA ILE A 187 -8.13 0.23 19.30
C ILE A 187 -7.06 0.73 18.34
N PHE A 188 -7.37 1.70 17.50
CA PHE A 188 -6.46 2.19 16.47
C PHE A 188 -5.73 3.46 16.90
N THR A 189 -4.43 3.46 16.70
CA THR A 189 -3.61 4.67 16.78
C THR A 189 -3.71 5.44 15.47
N ILE A 190 -4.19 6.66 15.54
CA ILE A 190 -4.40 7.54 14.37
C ILE A 190 -3.39 8.68 14.42
N LYS A 191 -2.60 8.83 13.36
CA LYS A 191 -1.68 9.95 13.17
C LYS A 191 -2.27 10.93 12.16
N LYS A 192 -2.45 12.18 12.59
CA LYS A 192 -2.84 13.27 11.69
C LYS A 192 -1.58 13.94 11.14
N LYS A 193 -1.50 14.08 9.81
CA LYS A 193 -0.48 14.88 9.14
C LYS A 193 -1.13 15.70 8.04
N HIS A 194 -1.09 17.04 8.19
CA HIS A 194 -1.83 17.97 7.32
C HIS A 194 -3.33 17.64 7.28
N ARG A 195 -3.85 17.25 6.11
CA ARG A 195 -5.26 16.86 5.90
C ARG A 195 -5.48 15.36 5.89
N ALA A 196 -4.40 14.56 5.98
CA ALA A 196 -4.48 13.10 5.98
C ALA A 196 -4.54 12.55 7.41
N TYR A 197 -5.36 11.52 7.61
CA TYR A 197 -5.44 10.73 8.82
C TYR A 197 -4.96 9.33 8.49
N MET A 198 -3.91 8.87 9.15
CA MET A 198 -3.32 7.55 8.89
C MET A 198 -3.47 6.67 10.11
N LEU A 199 -4.05 5.51 9.91
CA LEU A 199 -4.08 4.44 10.89
C LEU A 199 -2.71 3.77 10.92
N LEU A 200 -2.10 3.76 12.11
CA LEU A 200 -0.77 3.18 12.28
C LEU A 200 -0.86 1.66 12.40
N PHE A 201 0.07 0.97 11.75
CA PHE A 201 0.19 -0.49 11.82
C PHE A 201 0.71 -0.98 13.17
N SER A 202 1.39 -0.12 13.95
CA SER A 202 1.77 -0.39 15.33
C SER A 202 0.58 -0.74 16.23
N THR A 203 -0.63 -0.34 15.86
CA THR A 203 -1.88 -0.79 16.50
C THR A 203 -1.96 -2.31 16.63
N PHE A 204 -1.51 -3.05 15.63
CA PHE A 204 -1.62 -4.51 15.56
C PHE A 204 -0.58 -5.24 16.43
N PHE A 205 0.34 -4.50 17.07
CA PHE A 205 1.31 -5.05 18.02
C PHE A 205 0.85 -4.92 19.48
N ASN A 206 -0.30 -4.29 19.71
CA ASN A 206 -0.87 -4.18 21.05
C ASN A 206 -1.41 -5.56 21.50
N THR A 207 -0.69 -6.19 22.44
CA THR A 207 -0.99 -7.53 22.94
C THR A 207 -2.29 -7.63 23.74
N ASN A 208 -2.85 -6.50 24.16
CA ASN A 208 -4.18 -6.47 24.80
C ASN A 208 -5.32 -6.67 23.76
N ASN A 209 -5.05 -6.42 22.49
CA ASN A 209 -6.04 -6.48 21.43
C ASN A 209 -5.75 -7.57 20.39
N PHE A 210 -4.47 -7.98 20.27
CA PHE A 210 -4.05 -8.90 19.21
C PHE A 210 -3.03 -9.91 19.71
N THR A 211 -3.23 -11.17 19.34
CA THR A 211 -2.24 -12.24 19.54
C THR A 211 -1.45 -12.43 18.25
N LYS A 212 -0.12 -12.42 18.36
CA LYS A 212 0.77 -12.73 17.25
C LYS A 212 0.65 -14.20 16.85
N ILE A 213 0.41 -14.47 15.57
CA ILE A 213 0.36 -15.81 14.97
C ILE A 213 1.69 -16.12 14.26
N TYR A 214 2.18 -15.16 13.45
CA TYR A 214 3.43 -15.34 12.71
C TYR A 214 4.10 -13.99 12.46
N ALA A 215 5.43 -13.96 12.44
CA ALA A 215 6.17 -12.75 12.10
C ALA A 215 7.52 -13.06 11.46
N ILE A 216 7.82 -12.38 10.37
CA ILE A 216 9.17 -12.05 9.90
C ILE A 216 9.25 -10.53 9.92
N GLN A 217 10.01 -10.00 10.85
CA GLN A 217 10.20 -8.56 11.03
C GLN A 217 11.61 -8.29 11.54
N PRO A 218 12.21 -7.13 11.23
CA PRO A 218 13.46 -6.74 11.86
C PRO A 218 13.26 -6.70 13.38
N LYS A 219 14.32 -6.96 14.14
CA LYS A 219 14.28 -6.76 15.60
C LYS A 219 14.07 -5.27 15.88
N ILE A 220 12.82 -4.85 15.99
CA ILE A 220 12.46 -3.48 16.34
C ILE A 220 12.50 -3.43 17.87
N LYS A 221 13.37 -2.59 18.41
CA LYS A 221 13.27 -2.16 19.80
C LYS A 221 12.20 -1.07 19.82
N TYR A 222 11.06 -1.38 20.42
CA TYR A 222 10.01 -0.42 20.74
C TYR A 222 10.35 0.34 22.02
#